data_4722d9c851f5f5ce574a22ba38e6bcfb
#
_entry.id   4722d9c851f5f5ce574a22ba38e6bcfb
#
_cell.length_a   1.000
_cell.length_b   1.000
_cell.length_c   1.000
_cell.angle_alpha   90.00
_cell.angle_beta   90.00
_cell.angle_gamma   90.00
#
_symmetry.space_group_name_H-M   'P 1'
#
loop_
_entity.id
_entity.type
_entity.pdbx_description
1 polymer ?
#
loop_
_entity_poly.entity_id
_entity_poly.type
_entity_poly.pdbx_seq_one_letter_code
_entity_poly.pdbx_strand_id
1 'polypeptide(L)'
;MPRYLLLLLALLLLSACSSTPRFASHDLQHHHWVLDRLDGQTVTDSRVNPPDLEIGEHFTVNGIAGCNRYFGQGHLKGNRLWVTSLGSTAMACPSGLDQVEQAVLATLTEGATLSGSTQTLILQGKRHRLEYRLQDWVY
;
A
#
# COMPACT_ATOMS: atom_id res chain seq x y z
N MET A 1 30.83 -15.91 42.91
CA MET A 1 29.40 -15.54 42.90
C MET A 1 29.10 -14.21 42.16
N PRO A 2 29.92 -13.16 42.20
CA PRO A 2 29.58 -11.91 41.47
C PRO A 2 29.68 -12.01 39.94
N ARG A 3 30.38 -12.99 39.40
CA ARG A 3 30.57 -13.15 37.93
C ARG A 3 29.29 -13.56 37.21
N TYR A 4 28.41 -14.33 37.85
CA TYR A 4 27.12 -14.77 37.26
C TYR A 4 26.05 -13.68 37.31
N LEU A 5 26.14 -12.78 38.29
CA LEU A 5 25.23 -11.64 38.42
C LEU A 5 25.44 -10.63 37.29
N LEU A 6 26.71 -10.40 36.88
CA LEU A 6 27.06 -9.53 35.76
C LEU A 6 26.64 -10.13 34.40
N LEU A 7 26.70 -11.46 34.25
CA LEU A 7 26.22 -12.13 33.01
C LEU A 7 24.69 -12.10 32.88
N LEU A 8 23.96 -12.20 33.97
CA LEU A 8 22.52 -12.07 33.99
C LEU A 8 22.05 -10.64 33.67
N LEU A 9 22.81 -9.63 34.12
CA LEU A 9 22.49 -8.22 33.81
C LEU A 9 22.74 -7.86 32.34
N ALA A 10 23.72 -8.51 31.69
CA ALA A 10 24.04 -8.28 30.28
C ALA A 10 22.97 -8.87 29.32
N LEU A 11 22.22 -9.90 29.73
CA LEU A 11 21.17 -10.51 28.90
C LEU A 11 19.86 -9.69 28.86
N LEU A 12 19.67 -8.76 29.79
CA LEU A 12 18.45 -7.95 29.91
C LEU A 12 18.45 -6.69 29.02
N LEU A 13 19.55 -6.37 28.34
CA LEU A 13 19.68 -5.14 27.55
C LEU A 13 19.42 -5.34 26.05
N LEU A 14 19.02 -6.53 25.59
CA LEU A 14 18.76 -6.84 24.19
C LEU A 14 17.28 -6.82 23.82
N SER A 15 16.44 -6.17 24.63
CA SER A 15 15.08 -5.81 24.19
C SER A 15 15.16 -4.61 23.26
N ALA A 16 15.77 -4.77 22.10
CA ALA A 16 15.63 -3.83 21.01
C ALA A 16 14.16 -3.84 20.58
N CYS A 17 13.41 -2.85 21.02
CA CYS A 17 12.09 -2.56 20.46
C CYS A 17 12.30 -2.22 18.98
N SER A 18 12.16 -3.20 18.10
CA SER A 18 12.00 -2.95 16.67
C SER A 18 10.60 -2.36 16.47
N SER A 19 10.50 -1.04 16.67
CA SER A 19 9.33 -0.29 16.26
C SER A 19 9.29 -0.28 14.74
N THR A 20 8.42 -1.10 14.16
CA THR A 20 8.10 -1.01 12.72
C THR A 20 7.63 0.42 12.45
N PRO A 21 8.23 1.13 11.49
CA PRO A 21 7.78 2.49 11.16
C PRO A 21 6.30 2.42 10.78
N ARG A 22 5.49 3.30 11.38
CA ARG A 22 4.06 3.41 11.10
C ARG A 22 3.85 4.54 10.12
N PHE A 23 3.03 4.27 9.11
CA PHE A 23 2.55 5.31 8.23
C PHE A 23 1.55 6.20 8.99
N ALA A 24 1.77 7.51 8.92
CA ALA A 24 0.77 8.49 9.31
C ALA A 24 -0.07 8.87 8.07
N SER A 25 -1.25 9.45 8.29
CA SER A 25 -2.10 9.87 7.17
C SER A 25 -1.41 10.83 6.21
N HIS A 26 -0.59 11.75 6.72
CA HIS A 26 0.16 12.70 5.89
C HIS A 26 1.24 12.06 4.99
N ASP A 27 1.70 10.86 5.33
CA ASP A 27 2.65 10.11 4.47
C ASP A 27 1.97 9.54 3.22
N LEU A 28 0.66 9.43 3.25
CA LEU A 28 -0.15 8.83 2.20
C LEU A 28 -0.97 9.84 1.41
N GLN A 29 -1.45 10.91 2.08
CA GLN A 29 -2.31 11.91 1.47
C GLN A 29 -1.53 12.83 0.53
N HIS A 30 -2.21 13.28 -0.52
CA HIS A 30 -1.70 14.23 -1.52
C HIS A 30 -0.51 13.74 -2.32
N HIS A 31 -0.32 12.43 -2.38
CA HIS A 31 0.70 11.77 -3.18
C HIS A 31 0.06 10.94 -4.28
N HIS A 32 0.74 10.86 -5.41
CA HIS A 32 0.40 9.99 -6.53
C HIS A 32 1.28 8.75 -6.50
N TRP A 33 0.66 7.60 -6.28
CA TRP A 33 1.31 6.30 -6.19
C TRP A 33 0.99 5.48 -7.43
N VAL A 34 2.00 5.13 -8.23
CA VAL A 34 1.84 4.32 -9.44
C VAL A 34 2.19 2.87 -9.15
N LEU A 35 1.32 1.95 -9.54
CA LEU A 35 1.52 0.52 -9.35
C LEU A 35 2.67 0.02 -10.22
N ASP A 36 3.71 -0.49 -9.58
CA ASP A 36 4.92 -1.01 -10.20
C ASP A 36 4.90 -2.54 -10.31
N ARG A 37 4.46 -3.21 -9.23
CA ARG A 37 4.42 -4.67 -9.16
C ARG A 37 3.15 -5.19 -8.51
N LEU A 38 2.67 -6.30 -9.06
CA LEU A 38 1.62 -7.14 -8.47
C LEU A 38 2.20 -8.54 -8.24
N ASP A 39 2.19 -9.00 -7.00
CA ASP A 39 2.71 -10.33 -6.59
C ASP A 39 4.16 -10.57 -7.10
N GLY A 40 4.99 -9.53 -7.07
CA GLY A 40 6.38 -9.57 -7.53
C GLY A 40 6.57 -9.46 -9.05
N GLN A 41 5.49 -9.47 -9.83
CA GLN A 41 5.53 -9.30 -11.28
C GLN A 41 5.38 -7.83 -11.65
N THR A 42 6.24 -7.33 -12.53
CA THR A 42 6.13 -5.96 -13.04
C THR A 42 4.82 -5.78 -13.79
N VAL A 43 4.07 -4.76 -13.41
CA VAL A 43 2.87 -4.34 -14.15
C VAL A 43 3.33 -3.46 -15.30
N THR A 44 3.52 -4.09 -16.46
CA THR A 44 3.86 -3.36 -17.69
C THR A 44 2.57 -2.90 -18.34
N ASP A 45 2.32 -1.62 -18.26
CA ASP A 45 1.36 -0.98 -19.14
C ASP A 45 2.08 0.05 -19.99
N SER A 46 2.10 -0.19 -21.29
CA SER A 46 2.61 0.76 -22.28
C SER A 46 1.65 1.92 -22.54
N ARG A 47 0.55 2.01 -21.79
CA ARG A 47 -0.50 2.99 -22.00
C ARG A 47 -0.29 4.25 -21.17
N VAL A 48 -1.06 5.26 -21.59
CA VAL A 48 -1.01 6.62 -21.05
C VAL A 48 -1.40 6.69 -19.57
N ASN A 49 -2.17 5.73 -19.06
CA ASN A 49 -2.69 5.73 -17.69
C ASN A 49 -2.39 4.40 -16.97
N PRO A 50 -1.24 4.27 -16.32
CA PRO A 50 -0.93 3.09 -15.51
C PRO A 50 -1.88 2.99 -14.29
N PRO A 51 -2.08 1.79 -13.73
CA PRO A 51 -2.78 1.63 -12.46
C PRO A 51 -2.14 2.47 -11.37
N ASP A 52 -2.95 3.18 -10.60
CA ASP A 52 -2.48 4.13 -9.60
C ASP A 52 -3.40 4.23 -8.38
N LEU A 53 -2.94 4.95 -7.38
CA LEU A 53 -3.62 5.21 -6.13
C LEU A 53 -3.33 6.65 -5.70
N GLU A 54 -4.38 7.39 -5.42
CA GLU A 54 -4.30 8.67 -4.74
C GLU A 54 -5.18 8.68 -3.49
N ILE A 55 -4.66 9.26 -2.41
CA ILE A 55 -5.40 9.50 -1.18
C ILE A 55 -5.47 11.00 -0.97
N GLY A 56 -6.66 11.55 -1.10
CA GLY A 56 -6.90 12.98 -1.03
C GLY A 56 -7.41 13.45 0.34
N GLU A 57 -8.08 14.60 0.31
CA GLU A 57 -8.71 15.18 1.49
C GLU A 57 -9.70 14.20 2.14
N HIS A 58 -9.83 14.31 3.46
CA HIS A 58 -10.68 13.43 4.27
C HIS A 58 -10.44 11.94 4.04
N PHE A 59 -9.24 11.58 3.59
CA PHE A 59 -8.85 10.22 3.28
C PHE A 59 -9.71 9.55 2.18
N THR A 60 -10.19 10.34 1.23
CA THR A 60 -10.83 9.81 0.04
C THR A 60 -9.80 9.10 -0.84
N VAL A 61 -10.19 7.98 -1.40
CA VAL A 61 -9.31 7.13 -2.23
C VAL A 61 -9.83 7.11 -3.64
N ASN A 62 -8.96 7.30 -4.61
CA ASN A 62 -9.29 7.19 -6.03
C ASN A 62 -8.06 6.74 -6.84
N GLY A 63 -8.30 6.29 -8.06
CA GLY A 63 -7.25 5.87 -8.98
C GLY A 63 -7.77 5.06 -10.14
N ILE A 64 -6.85 4.42 -10.84
CA ILE A 64 -7.09 3.43 -11.88
C ILE A 64 -6.68 2.07 -11.34
N ALA A 65 -7.60 1.09 -11.33
CA ALA A 65 -7.32 -0.23 -10.78
C ALA A 65 -6.56 -1.11 -11.77
N GLY A 66 -7.09 -1.31 -12.94
CA GLY A 66 -6.44 -1.91 -14.09
C GLY A 66 -6.65 -1.03 -15.31
N CYS A 67 -7.88 -0.88 -15.74
CA CYS A 67 -8.31 0.09 -16.75
C CYS A 67 -9.49 0.95 -16.29
N ASN A 68 -10.21 0.52 -15.25
CA ASN A 68 -11.35 1.25 -14.71
C ASN A 68 -10.91 2.18 -13.58
N ARG A 69 -11.57 3.33 -13.50
CA ARG A 69 -11.44 4.24 -12.35
C ARG A 69 -12.17 3.67 -11.16
N TYR A 70 -11.59 3.83 -9.98
CA TYR A 70 -12.22 3.50 -8.72
C TYR A 70 -12.17 4.68 -7.75
N PHE A 71 -13.04 4.65 -6.78
CA PHE A 71 -13.15 5.64 -5.71
C PHE A 71 -13.78 5.02 -4.47
N GLY A 72 -13.49 5.58 -3.31
CA GLY A 72 -14.07 5.11 -2.06
C GLY A 72 -13.58 5.91 -0.87
N GLN A 73 -13.97 5.48 0.32
CA GLN A 73 -13.54 6.06 1.59
C GLN A 73 -12.43 5.21 2.19
N GLY A 74 -11.24 5.77 2.29
CA GLY A 74 -10.11 5.13 2.94
C GLY A 74 -10.18 5.22 4.46
N HIS A 75 -9.58 4.25 5.11
CA HIS A 75 -9.41 4.17 6.56
C HIS A 75 -8.01 3.66 6.87
N LEU A 76 -7.37 4.29 7.84
CA LEU A 76 -6.05 3.90 8.32
C LEU A 76 -6.10 3.70 9.83
N LYS A 77 -5.70 2.51 10.27
CA LYS A 77 -5.52 2.21 11.70
C LYS A 77 -4.23 1.44 11.91
N GLY A 78 -3.29 2.04 12.62
CA GLY A 78 -1.93 1.52 12.66
C GLY A 78 -1.32 1.49 11.26
N ASN A 79 -0.85 0.33 10.83
CA ASN A 79 -0.36 0.10 9.47
C ASN A 79 -1.38 -0.61 8.57
N ARG A 80 -2.65 -0.62 8.94
CA ARG A 80 -3.70 -1.25 8.15
C ARG A 80 -4.51 -0.19 7.41
N LEU A 81 -4.55 -0.31 6.10
CA LEU A 81 -5.36 0.48 5.17
C LEU A 81 -6.50 -0.39 4.62
N TRP A 82 -7.71 0.14 4.56
CA TRP A 82 -8.83 -0.47 3.83
C TRP A 82 -9.75 0.61 3.27
N VAL A 83 -10.55 0.25 2.28
CA VAL A 83 -11.47 1.16 1.61
C VAL A 83 -12.90 0.64 1.74
N THR A 84 -13.80 1.51 2.17
CA THR A 84 -15.25 1.25 2.22
C THR A 84 -15.97 2.03 1.12
N SER A 85 -17.20 1.63 0.80
CA SER A 85 -18.01 2.26 -0.25
C SER A 85 -17.26 2.36 -1.58
N LEU A 86 -16.47 1.33 -1.88
CA LEU A 86 -15.68 1.29 -3.09
C LEU A 86 -16.59 1.09 -4.31
N GLY A 87 -16.52 2.03 -5.25
CA GLY A 87 -17.14 1.98 -6.54
C GLY A 87 -16.14 2.02 -7.67
N SER A 88 -16.48 1.51 -8.82
CA SER A 88 -15.66 1.59 -10.02
C SER A 88 -16.48 1.68 -11.30
N THR A 89 -15.89 2.21 -12.36
CA THR A 89 -16.42 2.06 -13.71
C THR A 89 -16.32 0.59 -14.13
N ALA A 90 -17.01 0.20 -15.20
CA ALA A 90 -17.15 -1.20 -15.60
C ALA A 90 -16.87 -1.41 -17.10
N MET A 91 -15.82 -0.79 -17.62
CA MET A 91 -15.36 -1.05 -18.98
C MET A 91 -14.66 -2.41 -19.05
N ALA A 92 -14.74 -3.08 -20.19
CA ALA A 92 -13.93 -4.27 -20.45
C ALA A 92 -12.45 -3.86 -20.54
N CYS A 93 -11.62 -4.45 -19.68
CA CYS A 93 -10.19 -4.22 -19.72
C CYS A 93 -9.51 -5.07 -20.79
N PRO A 94 -8.47 -4.54 -21.46
CA PRO A 94 -7.60 -5.35 -22.30
C PRO A 94 -6.92 -6.46 -21.52
N SER A 95 -6.47 -7.48 -22.21
CA SER A 95 -5.86 -8.70 -21.68
C SER A 95 -4.81 -8.42 -20.58
N GLY A 96 -4.98 -9.06 -19.44
CA GLY A 96 -4.11 -8.96 -18.27
C GLY A 96 -4.46 -7.83 -17.29
N LEU A 97 -5.06 -6.75 -17.72
CA LEU A 97 -5.43 -5.63 -16.85
C LEU A 97 -6.70 -5.90 -16.01
N ASP A 98 -7.55 -6.78 -16.44
CA ASP A 98 -8.69 -7.26 -15.67
C ASP A 98 -8.24 -7.99 -14.39
N GLN A 99 -7.20 -8.79 -14.48
CA GLN A 99 -6.61 -9.47 -13.32
C GLN A 99 -5.94 -8.48 -12.35
N VAL A 100 -5.23 -7.49 -12.87
CA VAL A 100 -4.66 -6.41 -12.06
C VAL A 100 -5.77 -5.64 -11.36
N GLU A 101 -6.83 -5.29 -12.06
CA GLU A 101 -7.99 -4.59 -11.51
C GLU A 101 -8.65 -5.35 -10.37
N GLN A 102 -8.93 -6.63 -10.55
CA GLN A 102 -9.50 -7.47 -9.52
C GLN A 102 -8.59 -7.56 -8.28
N ALA A 103 -7.28 -7.70 -8.48
CA ALA A 103 -6.33 -7.75 -7.38
C ALA A 103 -6.26 -6.43 -6.60
N VAL A 104 -6.25 -5.28 -7.27
CA VAL A 104 -6.24 -3.96 -6.65
C VAL A 104 -7.53 -3.75 -5.85
N LEU A 105 -8.70 -3.93 -6.46
CA LEU A 105 -9.98 -3.71 -5.81
C LEU A 105 -10.18 -4.65 -4.61
N ALA A 106 -9.83 -5.91 -4.74
CA ALA A 106 -9.91 -6.88 -3.65
C ALA A 106 -8.98 -6.52 -2.49
N THR A 107 -7.74 -6.13 -2.76
CA THR A 107 -6.76 -5.75 -1.74
C THR A 107 -7.23 -4.53 -0.96
N LEU A 108 -7.75 -3.51 -1.63
CA LEU A 108 -8.26 -2.30 -0.99
C LEU A 108 -9.51 -2.58 -0.16
N THR A 109 -10.44 -3.40 -0.66
CA THR A 109 -11.68 -3.73 0.06
C THR A 109 -11.43 -4.63 1.26
N GLU A 110 -10.62 -5.66 1.12
CA GLU A 110 -10.31 -6.60 2.20
C GLU A 110 -9.36 -5.99 3.24
N GLY A 111 -8.61 -4.99 2.84
CA GLY A 111 -7.61 -4.31 3.64
C GLY A 111 -6.22 -4.93 3.51
N ALA A 112 -5.22 -4.10 3.73
CA ALA A 112 -3.82 -4.47 3.58
C ALA A 112 -2.96 -3.85 4.69
N THR A 113 -1.88 -4.54 5.03
CA THR A 113 -0.82 -4.01 5.89
C THR A 113 0.15 -3.20 5.05
N LEU A 114 0.43 -1.99 5.49
CA LEU A 114 1.35 -1.06 4.84
C LEU A 114 2.78 -1.28 5.28
N SER A 115 3.70 -1.19 4.34
CA SER A 115 5.13 -1.07 4.56
C SER A 115 5.75 -0.26 3.42
N GLY A 116 7.05 0.00 3.49
CA GLY A 116 7.77 0.71 2.45
C GLY A 116 8.59 1.86 2.97
N SER A 117 8.74 2.90 2.15
CA SER A 117 9.56 4.08 2.39
C SER A 117 8.84 5.34 1.92
N THR A 118 9.54 6.48 1.92
CA THR A 118 9.01 7.72 1.33
C THR A 118 8.81 7.66 -0.18
N GLN A 119 9.42 6.70 -0.86
CA GLN A 119 9.34 6.53 -2.33
C GLN A 119 8.59 5.27 -2.76
N THR A 120 8.30 4.37 -1.83
CA THR A 120 7.68 3.08 -2.12
C THR A 120 6.60 2.78 -1.10
N LEU A 121 5.42 2.45 -1.57
CA LEU A 121 4.30 2.02 -0.74
C LEU A 121 3.95 0.57 -1.08
N ILE A 122 4.00 -0.29 -0.08
CA ILE A 122 3.67 -1.70 -0.23
C ILE A 122 2.37 -1.99 0.52
N LEU A 123 1.41 -2.56 -0.17
CA LEU A 123 0.16 -3.06 0.38
C LEU A 123 0.19 -4.58 0.38
N GLN A 124 0.39 -5.17 1.56
CA GLN A 124 0.29 -6.61 1.72
C GLN A 124 -1.13 -6.98 2.12
N GLY A 125 -1.89 -7.40 1.16
CA GLY A 125 -3.24 -7.91 1.34
C GLY A 125 -3.26 -9.39 1.72
N LYS A 126 -4.47 -9.92 1.87
CA LYS A 126 -4.69 -11.33 2.21
C LYS A 126 -4.28 -12.27 1.08
N ARG A 127 -4.49 -11.85 -0.16
CA ARG A 127 -4.25 -12.65 -1.37
C ARG A 127 -3.17 -12.10 -2.27
N HIS A 128 -2.99 -10.77 -2.27
CA HIS A 128 -2.12 -10.06 -3.20
C HIS A 128 -1.20 -9.10 -2.47
N ARG A 129 -0.03 -8.90 -3.07
CA ARG A 129 0.94 -7.89 -2.70
C ARG A 129 1.03 -6.85 -3.81
N LEU A 130 0.72 -5.61 -3.49
CA LEU A 130 0.83 -4.48 -4.39
C LEU A 130 2.03 -3.64 -4.00
N GLU A 131 2.89 -3.31 -4.96
CA GLU A 131 4.02 -2.42 -4.75
C GLU A 131 3.86 -1.19 -5.64
N TYR A 132 3.73 -0.05 -4.99
CA TYR A 132 3.61 1.24 -5.64
C TYR A 132 4.90 2.02 -5.50
N ARG A 133 5.19 2.87 -6.49
CA ARG A 133 6.25 3.89 -6.43
C ARG A 133 5.63 5.28 -6.41
N LEU A 134 6.27 6.19 -5.70
CA LEU A 134 5.88 7.59 -5.70
C LEU A 134 6.17 8.22 -7.07
N GLN A 135 5.17 8.88 -7.62
CA GLN A 135 5.28 9.65 -8.84
C GLN A 135 4.36 10.87 -8.75
N ASP A 136 4.76 11.81 -7.91
CA ASP A 136 3.98 13.04 -7.74
C ASP A 136 3.89 13.82 -9.05
N TRP A 137 2.79 14.54 -9.21
CA TRP A 137 2.58 15.40 -10.37
C TRP A 137 3.60 16.54 -10.38
N VAL A 138 4.23 16.73 -11.52
CA VAL A 138 5.11 17.89 -11.75
C VAL A 138 4.23 19.00 -12.35
N TYR A 139 4.06 20.08 -11.62
CA TYR A 139 3.35 21.29 -12.07
C TYR A 139 4.32 22.31 -12.65
#